data_95b3bad4466dafe582fc2881ee748a22
#
_entry.id   95b3bad4466dafe582fc2881ee748a22
#
_cell.length_a   1.000
_cell.length_b   1.000
_cell.length_c   1.000
_cell.angle_alpha   90.00
_cell.angle_beta   90.00
_cell.angle_gamma   90.00
#
_symmetry.space_group_name_H-M   'P 1'
#
loop_
_entity.id
_entity.type
_entity.pdbx_description
1 polymer ?
#
loop_
_entity_poly.entity_id
_entity_poly.type
_entity_poly.pdbx_seq_one_letter_code
_entity_poly.pdbx_strand_id
1 'polypeptide(L)'
;MPKHTFKTLGFTLIELVVTMAIAGILVTIAIPSFNSTMTSSRITSYANDLVSALNLARSEAIRRGIQVTVSNNGALTQWESGWTVFVDINGDETYNSVNNLCTTSAIGAPTEDCILREYPPLANDYTLTTGNSS
;
A
#
# COMPACT_ATOMS: atom_id res chain seq x y z
N MET A 1 -4.74 63.09 -12.34
CA MET A 1 -4.58 61.63 -12.24
C MET A 1 -5.86 60.99 -12.71
N PRO A 2 -5.92 60.25 -13.82
CA PRO A 2 -7.14 59.59 -14.27
C PRO A 2 -7.45 58.38 -13.38
N LYS A 3 -8.65 58.36 -12.79
CA LYS A 3 -9.17 57.19 -12.07
C LYS A 3 -9.64 56.16 -13.08
N HIS A 4 -8.90 55.04 -13.20
CA HIS A 4 -9.38 53.90 -13.98
C HIS A 4 -10.48 53.18 -13.19
N THR A 5 -11.72 53.36 -13.62
CA THR A 5 -12.87 52.63 -13.09
C THR A 5 -12.89 51.25 -13.75
N PHE A 6 -12.54 50.22 -13.00
CA PHE A 6 -12.70 48.84 -13.47
C PHE A 6 -14.21 48.52 -13.52
N LYS A 7 -14.75 48.33 -14.74
CA LYS A 7 -16.09 47.77 -14.89
C LYS A 7 -16.12 46.34 -14.45
N THR A 8 -16.75 46.05 -13.33
CA THR A 8 -17.06 44.69 -12.91
C THR A 8 -18.17 44.17 -13.84
N LEU A 9 -17.79 43.27 -14.74
CA LEU A 9 -18.75 42.54 -15.58
C LEU A 9 -19.38 41.44 -14.70
N GLY A 10 -20.67 41.55 -14.43
CA GLY A 10 -21.42 40.52 -13.74
C GLY A 10 -21.77 39.37 -14.69
N PHE A 11 -21.85 38.15 -14.16
CA PHE A 11 -22.33 36.99 -14.91
C PHE A 11 -23.83 37.12 -15.26
N THR A 12 -24.19 36.72 -16.46
CA THR A 12 -25.60 36.65 -16.87
C THR A 12 -26.24 35.36 -16.37
N LEU A 13 -27.54 35.37 -16.13
CA LEU A 13 -28.28 34.18 -15.71
C LEU A 13 -28.15 33.04 -16.71
N ILE A 14 -28.17 33.34 -17.99
CA ILE A 14 -28.03 32.32 -19.05
C ILE A 14 -26.65 31.70 -19.07
N GLU A 15 -25.59 32.45 -18.80
CA GLU A 15 -24.23 31.97 -18.73
C GLU A 15 -24.05 30.98 -17.58
N LEU A 16 -24.68 31.26 -16.44
CA LEU A 16 -24.65 30.35 -15.29
C LEU A 16 -25.40 29.05 -15.59
N VAL A 17 -26.54 29.09 -16.25
CA VAL A 17 -27.32 27.90 -16.64
C VAL A 17 -26.54 27.05 -17.64
N VAL A 18 -25.92 27.66 -18.64
CA VAL A 18 -25.13 26.94 -19.64
C VAL A 18 -23.89 26.31 -19.03
N THR A 19 -23.18 27.03 -18.16
CA THR A 19 -21.99 26.47 -17.49
C THR A 19 -22.35 25.32 -16.59
N MET A 20 -23.46 25.37 -15.84
CA MET A 20 -23.93 24.24 -15.03
C MET A 20 -24.32 23.03 -15.88
N ALA A 21 -24.97 23.25 -17.03
CA ALA A 21 -25.33 22.16 -17.93
C ALA A 21 -24.09 21.47 -18.50
N ILE A 22 -23.08 22.20 -18.93
CA ILE A 22 -21.81 21.65 -19.43
C ILE A 22 -21.07 20.94 -18.31
N ALA A 23 -20.98 21.52 -17.11
CA ALA A 23 -20.35 20.91 -15.96
C ALA A 23 -21.02 19.57 -15.59
N GLY A 24 -22.37 19.51 -15.63
CA GLY A 24 -23.11 18.28 -15.38
C GLY A 24 -22.73 17.15 -16.36
N ILE A 25 -22.61 17.45 -17.63
CA ILE A 25 -22.22 16.47 -18.67
C ILE A 25 -20.78 15.98 -18.41
N LEU A 26 -19.85 16.89 -18.12
CA LEU A 26 -18.45 16.53 -17.87
C LEU A 26 -18.29 15.64 -16.64
N VAL A 27 -19.02 15.91 -15.57
CA VAL A 27 -18.97 15.12 -14.32
C VAL A 27 -19.43 13.68 -14.56
N THR A 28 -20.46 13.44 -15.37
CA THR A 28 -20.96 12.08 -15.65
C THR A 28 -19.93 11.19 -16.36
N ILE A 29 -19.05 11.78 -17.16
CA ILE A 29 -17.98 11.06 -17.86
C ILE A 29 -16.72 10.92 -16.97
N ALA A 30 -16.44 11.92 -16.15
CA ALA A 30 -15.23 11.95 -15.33
C ALA A 30 -15.25 10.93 -14.18
N ILE A 31 -16.40 10.72 -13.52
CA ILE A 31 -16.50 9.85 -12.35
C ILE A 31 -16.09 8.39 -12.64
N PRO A 32 -16.62 7.68 -13.66
CA PRO A 32 -16.26 6.31 -13.91
C PRO A 32 -14.78 6.14 -14.31
N SER A 33 -14.22 7.09 -15.04
CA SER A 33 -12.81 7.07 -15.43
C SER A 33 -11.89 7.22 -14.21
N PHE A 34 -12.26 8.04 -13.24
CA PHE A 34 -11.49 8.27 -12.02
C PHE A 34 -11.44 7.02 -11.13
N ASN A 35 -12.56 6.31 -11.00
CA ASN A 35 -12.61 5.09 -10.19
C ASN A 35 -11.69 3.99 -10.73
N SER A 36 -11.63 3.78 -12.05
CA SER A 36 -10.75 2.77 -12.64
C SER A 36 -9.26 3.13 -12.45
N THR A 37 -8.91 4.40 -12.55
CA THR A 37 -7.56 4.89 -12.31
C THR A 37 -7.12 4.69 -10.85
N MET A 38 -8.03 4.98 -9.90
CA MET A 38 -7.76 4.76 -8.47
C MET A 38 -7.53 3.29 -8.14
N THR A 39 -8.34 2.39 -8.70
CA THR A 39 -8.19 0.94 -8.52
C THR A 39 -6.83 0.46 -9.05
N SER A 40 -6.47 0.86 -10.27
CA SER A 40 -5.18 0.50 -10.88
C SER A 40 -3.99 1.02 -10.07
N SER A 41 -4.07 2.27 -9.57
CA SER A 41 -3.02 2.84 -8.73
C SER A 41 -2.84 2.08 -7.42
N ARG A 42 -3.92 1.64 -6.79
CA ARG A 42 -3.87 0.84 -5.55
C ARG A 42 -3.24 -0.53 -5.78
N ILE A 43 -3.61 -1.24 -6.84
CA ILE A 43 -3.00 -2.52 -7.20
C ILE A 43 -1.50 -2.36 -7.41
N THR A 44 -1.08 -1.32 -8.12
CA THR A 44 0.34 -1.02 -8.33
C THR A 44 1.06 -0.74 -7.02
N SER A 45 0.43 -0.01 -6.10
CA SER A 45 0.99 0.25 -4.76
C SER A 45 1.20 -1.04 -3.98
N TYR A 46 0.22 -1.92 -3.92
CA TYR A 46 0.32 -3.20 -3.21
C TYR A 46 1.40 -4.11 -3.81
N ALA A 47 1.50 -4.14 -5.13
CA ALA A 47 2.57 -4.88 -5.81
C ALA A 47 3.97 -4.33 -5.44
N ASN A 48 4.13 -3.01 -5.40
CA ASN A 48 5.36 -2.36 -4.99
C ASN A 48 5.70 -2.62 -3.52
N ASP A 49 4.70 -2.66 -2.65
CA ASP A 49 4.88 -2.98 -1.23
C ASP A 49 5.38 -4.41 -1.06
N LEU A 50 4.84 -5.38 -1.79
CA LEU A 50 5.31 -6.76 -1.77
C LEU A 50 6.75 -6.89 -2.29
N VAL A 51 7.07 -6.24 -3.42
CA VAL A 51 8.43 -6.20 -3.95
C VAL A 51 9.40 -5.56 -2.95
N SER A 52 8.98 -4.50 -2.28
CA SER A 52 9.76 -3.85 -1.22
C SER A 52 10.01 -4.77 -0.04
N ALA A 53 9.00 -5.54 0.38
CA ALA A 53 9.13 -6.53 1.45
C ALA A 53 10.14 -7.62 1.10
N LEU A 54 10.08 -8.16 -0.12
CA LEU A 54 11.02 -9.18 -0.60
C LEU A 54 12.45 -8.65 -0.71
N ASN A 55 12.63 -7.41 -1.18
CA ASN A 55 13.94 -6.78 -1.24
C ASN A 55 14.50 -6.51 0.16
N LEU A 56 13.66 -6.09 1.11
CA LEU A 56 14.04 -5.93 2.51
C LEU A 56 14.48 -7.28 3.10
N ALA A 57 13.67 -8.32 2.94
CA ALA A 57 14.00 -9.65 3.45
C ALA A 57 15.34 -10.14 2.90
N ARG A 58 15.56 -10.01 1.59
CA ARG A 58 16.82 -10.40 0.94
C ARG A 58 18.02 -9.62 1.48
N SER A 59 17.90 -8.31 1.60
CA SER A 59 19.00 -7.46 2.09
C SER A 59 19.35 -7.74 3.55
N GLU A 60 18.33 -7.96 4.38
CA GLU A 60 18.52 -8.30 5.79
C GLU A 60 19.10 -9.70 5.98
N ALA A 61 18.65 -10.68 5.18
CA ALA A 61 19.22 -12.02 5.20
C ALA A 61 20.72 -12.03 4.85
N ILE A 62 21.10 -11.28 3.80
CA ILE A 62 22.51 -11.15 3.41
C ILE A 62 23.31 -10.41 4.50
N ARG A 63 22.75 -9.34 5.07
CA ARG A 63 23.42 -8.52 6.08
C ARG A 63 23.66 -9.30 7.39
N ARG A 64 22.70 -10.10 7.78
CA ARG A 64 22.73 -10.83 9.07
C ARG A 64 23.31 -12.24 8.95
N GLY A 65 23.32 -12.82 7.75
CA GLY A 65 23.69 -14.21 7.52
C GLY A 65 22.71 -15.22 8.13
N ILE A 66 21.45 -14.82 8.33
CA ILE A 66 20.38 -15.59 8.97
C ILE A 66 19.17 -15.56 8.04
N GLN A 67 18.32 -16.56 8.13
CA GLN A 67 17.06 -16.62 7.36
C GLN A 67 16.15 -15.46 7.75
N VAL A 68 15.53 -14.86 6.72
CA VAL A 68 14.49 -13.84 6.90
C VAL A 68 13.28 -14.28 6.09
N THR A 69 12.17 -14.43 6.76
CA THR A 69 10.93 -14.96 6.20
C THR A 69 9.93 -13.84 5.96
N VAL A 70 9.18 -13.94 4.86
CA VAL A 70 8.01 -13.10 4.57
C VAL A 70 6.79 -14.00 4.66
N SER A 71 5.98 -13.80 5.69
CA SER A 71 4.78 -14.59 5.94
C SER A 71 3.54 -13.73 5.80
N ASN A 72 2.46 -14.30 5.26
CA ASN A 72 1.15 -13.66 5.25
C ASN A 72 0.53 -13.70 6.66
N ASN A 73 -0.27 -12.69 6.98
CA ASN A 73 -0.93 -12.57 8.29
C ASN A 73 -2.28 -13.30 8.36
N GLY A 74 -2.69 -13.93 7.26
CA GLY A 74 -3.96 -14.67 7.14
C GLY A 74 -3.79 -16.18 7.06
N ALA A 75 -4.83 -16.87 6.64
CA ALA A 75 -4.75 -18.30 6.33
C ALA A 75 -3.83 -18.52 5.10
N LEU A 76 -3.31 -19.72 4.94
CA LEU A 76 -2.21 -20.17 4.06
C LEU A 76 -2.07 -19.52 2.66
N THR A 77 -3.16 -18.96 2.11
CA THR A 77 -3.15 -18.36 0.76
C THR A 77 -3.68 -16.93 0.74
N GLN A 78 -4.00 -16.35 1.90
CA GLN A 78 -4.67 -15.04 2.00
C GLN A 78 -3.66 -13.92 2.26
N TRP A 79 -2.98 -13.48 1.21
CA TRP A 79 -2.04 -12.37 1.28
C TRP A 79 -2.71 -11.00 1.41
N GLU A 80 -4.00 -10.92 1.13
CA GLU A 80 -4.82 -9.73 1.36
C GLU A 80 -4.93 -9.32 2.83
N SER A 81 -4.68 -10.25 3.75
CA SER A 81 -4.61 -9.96 5.20
C SER A 81 -3.34 -9.21 5.62
N GLY A 82 -2.50 -8.86 4.66
CA GLY A 82 -1.20 -8.24 4.91
C GLY A 82 -0.10 -9.29 5.09
N TRP A 83 1.12 -8.84 5.29
CA TRP A 83 2.28 -9.71 5.49
C TRP A 83 3.28 -9.10 6.44
N THR A 84 4.06 -9.96 7.06
CA THR A 84 5.11 -9.60 8.01
C THR A 84 6.45 -10.10 7.51
N VAL A 85 7.47 -9.26 7.61
CA VAL A 85 8.87 -9.60 7.36
C VAL A 85 9.56 -9.76 8.71
N PHE A 86 10.09 -10.92 8.99
CA PHE A 86 10.77 -11.20 10.27
C PHE A 86 12.04 -12.00 10.08
N VAL A 87 12.96 -11.86 11.02
CA VAL A 87 14.14 -12.72 11.13
C VAL A 87 13.68 -14.04 11.72
N ASP A 88 13.93 -15.11 11.01
CA ASP A 88 13.55 -16.47 11.37
C ASP A 88 14.82 -17.22 11.79
N ILE A 89 14.96 -17.42 13.11
CA ILE A 89 16.20 -17.90 13.68
C ILE A 89 16.28 -19.42 13.69
N ASN A 90 15.13 -20.06 13.89
CA ASN A 90 15.03 -21.51 13.92
C ASN A 90 14.73 -22.13 12.54
N GLY A 91 14.33 -21.32 11.54
CA GLY A 91 14.05 -21.74 10.18
C GLY A 91 12.75 -22.52 10.02
N ASP A 92 11.77 -22.29 10.91
CA ASP A 92 10.47 -22.98 10.87
C ASP A 92 9.39 -22.23 10.09
N GLU A 93 9.74 -21.06 9.50
CA GLU A 93 8.86 -20.19 8.71
C GLU A 93 7.66 -19.64 9.51
N THR A 94 7.67 -19.78 10.82
CA THR A 94 6.62 -19.36 11.73
C THR A 94 7.15 -18.30 12.68
N TYR A 95 6.48 -17.15 12.76
CA TYR A 95 6.88 -16.12 13.71
C TYR A 95 6.58 -16.55 15.14
N ASN A 96 7.61 -16.73 15.95
CA ASN A 96 7.54 -17.13 17.37
C ASN A 96 8.48 -16.28 18.22
N SER A 97 7.97 -15.19 18.75
CA SER A 97 8.68 -14.31 19.67
C SER A 97 7.80 -13.84 20.81
N VAL A 98 8.39 -13.72 21.99
CA VAL A 98 7.72 -13.17 23.18
C VAL A 98 7.93 -11.65 23.27
N ASN A 99 9.07 -11.15 22.84
CA ASN A 99 9.49 -9.76 23.08
C ASN A 99 9.68 -8.92 21.81
N ASN A 100 9.63 -9.52 20.64
CA ASN A 100 9.84 -8.86 19.34
C ASN A 100 11.11 -7.97 19.30
N LEU A 101 12.14 -8.35 20.04
CA LEU A 101 13.36 -7.57 20.16
C LEU A 101 14.37 -7.98 19.10
N CYS A 102 14.43 -7.22 18.00
CA CYS A 102 15.53 -7.30 17.03
C CYS A 102 16.84 -6.72 17.56
N THR A 103 17.16 -6.94 18.81
CA THR A 103 18.42 -6.43 19.38
C THR A 103 19.60 -7.18 18.77
N THR A 104 20.42 -6.46 18.05
CA THR A 104 21.78 -6.84 17.68
C THR A 104 22.65 -6.84 18.95
N SER A 105 22.37 -7.73 19.87
CA SER A 105 23.28 -7.93 20.97
C SER A 105 24.45 -8.77 20.49
N ALA A 106 25.62 -8.19 20.53
CA ALA A 106 26.84 -8.69 19.92
C ALA A 106 27.41 -9.96 20.52
N ILE A 107 26.76 -10.61 21.47
CA ILE A 107 27.25 -11.84 22.13
C ILE A 107 26.05 -12.69 22.56
N GLY A 108 25.49 -13.39 21.62
CA GLY A 108 24.43 -14.36 21.80
C GLY A 108 23.52 -14.32 20.59
N ALA A 109 23.44 -15.40 19.82
CA ALA A 109 22.46 -15.48 18.76
C ALA A 109 21.08 -15.22 19.38
N PRO A 110 20.25 -14.33 18.81
CA PRO A 110 18.89 -14.18 19.29
C PRO A 110 18.24 -15.56 19.25
N THR A 111 17.57 -15.92 20.31
CA THR A 111 16.87 -17.21 20.44
C THR A 111 15.42 -17.12 19.98
N GLU A 112 14.99 -15.93 19.59
CA GLU A 112 13.61 -15.61 19.24
C GLU A 112 13.57 -14.82 17.94
N ASP A 113 12.53 -15.04 17.16
CA ASP A 113 12.28 -14.29 15.93
C ASP A 113 12.01 -12.82 16.21
N CYS A 114 12.27 -11.97 15.23
CA CYS A 114 11.97 -10.57 15.39
C CYS A 114 11.39 -9.95 14.13
N ILE A 115 10.34 -9.15 14.29
CA ILE A 115 9.71 -8.43 13.19
C ILE A 115 10.61 -7.28 12.72
N LEU A 116 10.90 -7.27 11.43
CA LEU A 116 11.59 -6.18 10.76
C LEU A 116 10.60 -5.15 10.21
N ARG A 117 9.51 -5.63 9.64
CA ARG A 117 8.45 -4.77 9.10
C ARG A 117 7.14 -5.53 8.96
N GLU A 118 6.06 -4.82 9.23
CA GLU A 118 4.70 -5.31 9.05
C GLU A 118 3.99 -4.44 8.00
N TYR A 119 3.25 -5.10 7.11
CA TYR A 119 2.45 -4.47 6.08
C TYR A 119 0.97 -4.72 6.36
N PRO A 120 0.15 -3.67 6.37
CA PRO A 120 -1.26 -3.78 6.74
C PRO A 120 -2.06 -4.59 5.71
N PRO A 121 -3.25 -5.05 6.09
CA PRO A 121 -4.17 -5.69 5.16
C PRO A 121 -4.51 -4.78 3.97
N LEU A 122 -4.78 -5.39 2.82
CA LEU A 122 -5.31 -4.70 1.66
C LEU A 122 -6.74 -4.22 1.96
N ALA A 123 -7.21 -3.21 1.21
CA ALA A 123 -8.61 -2.81 1.31
C ALA A 123 -9.54 -3.97 0.90
N ASN A 124 -10.73 -4.03 1.49
CA ASN A 124 -11.66 -5.19 1.44
C ASN A 124 -12.08 -5.68 0.04
N ASP A 125 -11.77 -4.91 -1.01
CA ASP A 125 -12.16 -5.22 -2.39
C ASP A 125 -11.03 -5.91 -3.18
N TYR A 126 -9.89 -6.21 -2.54
CA TYR A 126 -8.71 -6.79 -3.20
C TYR A 126 -8.38 -8.15 -2.61
N THR A 127 -8.12 -9.11 -3.49
CA THR A 127 -7.62 -10.44 -3.13
C THR A 127 -6.27 -10.68 -3.77
N LEU A 128 -5.33 -11.20 -3.00
CA LEU A 128 -4.04 -11.69 -3.47
C LEU A 128 -3.99 -13.18 -3.17
N THR A 129 -4.38 -13.98 -4.15
CA THR A 129 -4.26 -15.44 -4.04
C THR A 129 -3.06 -15.90 -4.83
N THR A 130 -2.22 -16.74 -4.24
CA THR A 130 -1.27 -17.53 -5.01
C THR A 130 -2.09 -18.47 -5.89
N GLY A 131 -2.10 -18.19 -7.20
CA GLY A 131 -2.87 -18.96 -8.16
C GLY A 131 -2.36 -20.40 -8.24
N ASN A 132 -2.88 -21.25 -7.38
CA ASN A 132 -2.88 -22.68 -7.57
C ASN A 132 -4.32 -23.09 -7.91
N SER A 133 -4.71 -22.83 -9.15
CA SER A 133 -5.87 -23.49 -9.75
C SER A 133 -5.42 -24.88 -10.16
N SER A 134 -5.65 -25.84 -9.28
CA SER A 134 -5.71 -27.25 -9.66
C SER A 134 -7.02 -27.54 -10.37
#